data_2a00d13a55af2e1408a11258346f8a29
#
_entry.id   2a00d13a55af2e1408a11258346f8a29
#
_cell.length_a   1.000
_cell.length_b   1.000
_cell.length_c   1.000
_cell.angle_alpha   90.00
_cell.angle_beta   90.00
_cell.angle_gamma   90.00
#
_symmetry.space_group_name_H-M   'P 1'
#
loop_
_entity.id
_entity.type
_entity.pdbx_description
1 polymer ?
#
loop_
_entity_poly.entity_id
_entity_poly.type
_entity_poly.pdbx_seq_one_letter_code
_entity_poly.pdbx_strand_id
1 'polypeptide(L)'
;MDRSPKDIFTEYFRNNIKREGSEELLEWLMQSDFFSAPASTRFHLAEPEGLCVHSIHVYERLHKLYSEEKKLPLTSEEEERLAIVGLLHDVCKTDFYIEDFRNQKTYAPDKIRTATKWEIKHDSRGDFIWETVPYYRIEDNFPYGHGEKSVVLIEKFMWLSDEERMSIRWHMGFSDDTFKGGSATVGNAFNLYPLAALLNCADILAAYLDESDSSLF
;
A
#
# COMPACT_ATOMS: atom_id res chain seq x y z
N MET A 1 12.91 -12.20 -19.68
CA MET A 1 11.52 -11.72 -19.56
C MET A 1 11.40 -11.15 -18.17
N ASP A 2 11.06 -9.90 -18.06
CA ASP A 2 10.82 -9.29 -16.76
C ASP A 2 9.60 -9.97 -16.15
N ARG A 3 9.70 -10.35 -14.89
CA ARG A 3 8.62 -11.02 -14.15
C ARG A 3 7.56 -9.99 -13.76
N SER A 4 6.28 -10.34 -13.87
CA SER A 4 5.21 -9.43 -13.44
C SER A 4 5.21 -9.25 -11.92
N PRO A 5 4.72 -8.09 -11.39
CA PRO A 5 4.54 -7.91 -9.95
C PRO A 5 3.71 -9.02 -9.32
N LYS A 6 2.66 -9.47 -10.01
CA LYS A 6 1.82 -10.59 -9.57
C LYS A 6 2.61 -11.90 -9.40
N ASP A 7 3.53 -12.20 -10.31
CA ASP A 7 4.35 -13.43 -10.23
C ASP A 7 5.32 -13.34 -9.05
N ILE A 8 5.94 -12.16 -8.82
CA ILE A 8 6.86 -11.93 -7.71
C ILE A 8 6.13 -12.05 -6.37
N PHE A 9 4.99 -11.38 -6.23
CA PHE A 9 4.15 -11.46 -5.02
C PHE A 9 3.74 -12.90 -4.72
N THR A 10 3.24 -13.61 -5.75
CA THR A 10 2.77 -15.00 -5.60
C THR A 10 3.90 -15.93 -5.18
N GLU A 11 5.11 -15.72 -5.72
CA GLU A 11 6.28 -16.50 -5.33
C GLU A 11 6.69 -16.19 -3.88
N TYR A 12 6.78 -14.93 -3.48
CA TYR A 12 7.08 -14.57 -2.08
C TYR A 12 6.04 -15.13 -1.13
N PHE A 13 4.76 -14.99 -1.46
CA PHE A 13 3.66 -15.52 -0.68
C PHE A 13 3.79 -17.04 -0.50
N ARG A 14 3.86 -17.79 -1.59
CA ARG A 14 3.91 -19.26 -1.56
C ARG A 14 5.20 -19.82 -0.98
N ASN A 15 6.32 -19.12 -1.11
CA ASN A 15 7.57 -19.59 -0.54
C ASN A 15 7.59 -19.46 0.98
N ASN A 16 7.00 -18.42 1.53
CA ASN A 16 7.14 -18.07 2.94
C ASN A 16 5.90 -18.38 3.78
N ILE A 17 4.67 -18.23 3.27
CA ILE A 17 3.44 -18.41 4.05
C ILE A 17 2.91 -19.82 3.84
N LYS A 18 2.89 -20.63 4.90
CA LYS A 18 2.55 -22.06 4.87
C LYS A 18 1.40 -22.45 5.80
N ARG A 19 0.89 -21.52 6.60
CA ARG A 19 -0.17 -21.83 7.57
C ARG A 19 -1.51 -22.12 6.89
N GLU A 20 -2.37 -22.81 7.59
CA GLU A 20 -3.72 -23.15 7.16
C GLU A 20 -4.50 -21.88 6.75
N GLY A 21 -5.22 -21.96 5.62
CA GLY A 21 -6.00 -20.88 5.05
C GLY A 21 -5.22 -19.93 4.14
N SER A 22 -3.90 -20.10 3.99
CA SER A 22 -3.07 -19.22 3.16
C SER A 22 -3.39 -19.33 1.66
N GLU A 23 -3.61 -20.53 1.13
CA GLU A 23 -3.96 -20.69 -0.28
C GLU A 23 -5.36 -20.13 -0.59
N GLU A 24 -6.32 -20.30 0.30
CA GLU A 24 -7.66 -19.71 0.18
C GLU A 24 -7.61 -18.17 0.20
N LEU A 25 -6.75 -17.60 1.04
CA LEU A 25 -6.48 -16.15 1.04
C LEU A 25 -5.88 -15.70 -0.29
N LEU A 26 -4.88 -16.43 -0.80
CA LEU A 26 -4.26 -16.11 -2.09
C LEU A 26 -5.27 -16.23 -3.25
N GLU A 27 -6.10 -17.26 -3.25
CA GLU A 27 -7.18 -17.40 -4.24
C GLU A 27 -8.16 -16.23 -4.19
N TRP A 28 -8.54 -15.78 -3.00
CA TRP A 28 -9.39 -14.59 -2.84
C TRP A 28 -8.70 -13.34 -3.41
N LEU A 29 -7.42 -13.12 -3.10
CA LEU A 29 -6.65 -12.00 -3.68
C LEU A 29 -6.60 -12.08 -5.21
N MET A 30 -6.47 -13.29 -5.78
CA MET A 30 -6.45 -13.49 -7.24
C MET A 30 -7.78 -13.22 -7.92
N GLN A 31 -8.89 -13.36 -7.21
CA GLN A 31 -10.26 -13.11 -7.72
C GLN A 31 -10.69 -11.65 -7.51
N SER A 32 -10.04 -10.92 -6.64
CA SER A 32 -10.27 -9.52 -6.34
C SER A 32 -9.48 -8.59 -7.26
N ASP A 33 -9.56 -7.28 -7.04
CA ASP A 33 -8.78 -6.27 -7.75
C ASP A 33 -7.37 -6.05 -7.17
N PHE A 34 -6.95 -6.79 -6.12
CA PHE A 34 -5.66 -6.59 -5.43
C PHE A 34 -4.47 -6.43 -6.37
N PHE A 35 -4.40 -7.25 -7.44
CA PHE A 35 -3.31 -7.20 -8.41
C PHE A 35 -3.45 -6.14 -9.50
N SER A 36 -4.54 -5.39 -9.52
CA SER A 36 -4.78 -4.30 -10.47
C SER A 36 -5.07 -2.96 -9.78
N ALA A 37 -5.35 -2.97 -8.48
CA ALA A 37 -5.64 -1.78 -7.71
C ALA A 37 -4.42 -0.86 -7.55
N PRO A 38 -4.62 0.47 -7.44
CA PRO A 38 -3.55 1.41 -7.08
C PRO A 38 -3.20 1.32 -5.59
N ALA A 39 -1.99 1.72 -5.21
CA ALA A 39 -1.61 1.85 -3.80
C ALA A 39 -2.23 3.08 -3.13
N SER A 40 -2.50 4.14 -3.90
CA SER A 40 -3.09 5.38 -3.41
C SER A 40 -3.94 6.09 -4.48
N THR A 41 -4.69 7.13 -4.08
CA THR A 41 -5.48 7.93 -5.03
C THR A 41 -4.67 8.94 -5.83
N ARG A 42 -3.48 9.37 -5.36
CA ARG A 42 -2.69 10.45 -5.96
C ARG A 42 -1.25 10.59 -5.43
N PHE A 43 -0.84 9.73 -4.54
CA PHE A 43 0.51 9.78 -3.96
C PHE A 43 1.42 8.75 -4.65
N HIS A 44 2.05 7.87 -3.89
CA HIS A 44 2.87 6.80 -4.44
C HIS A 44 2.00 5.77 -5.18
N LEU A 45 2.49 5.25 -6.31
CA LEU A 45 1.88 4.18 -7.12
C LEU A 45 0.34 4.34 -7.32
N ALA A 46 -0.09 5.56 -7.67
CA ALA A 46 -1.49 5.86 -8.01
C ALA A 46 -1.82 5.40 -9.45
N GLU A 47 -1.50 4.15 -9.76
CA GLU A 47 -1.58 3.52 -11.07
C GLU A 47 -1.96 2.03 -10.94
N PRO A 48 -2.40 1.36 -12.03
CA PRO A 48 -2.69 -0.07 -11.99
C PRO A 48 -1.50 -0.88 -11.46
N GLU A 49 -1.80 -1.99 -10.75
CA GLU A 49 -0.85 -2.87 -10.06
C GLU A 49 -0.12 -2.22 -8.86
N GLY A 50 -0.34 -0.92 -8.59
CA GLY A 50 0.36 -0.17 -7.57
C GLY A 50 0.29 -0.81 -6.18
N LEU A 51 -0.87 -1.35 -5.78
CA LEU A 51 -1.04 -2.02 -4.48
C LEU A 51 -0.14 -3.27 -4.35
N CYS A 52 -0.07 -4.07 -5.39
CA CYS A 52 0.79 -5.26 -5.42
C CYS A 52 2.27 -4.88 -5.35
N VAL A 53 2.70 -3.89 -6.14
CA VAL A 53 4.08 -3.38 -6.14
C VAL A 53 4.46 -2.82 -4.76
N HIS A 54 3.60 -2.00 -4.16
CA HIS A 54 3.80 -1.46 -2.82
C HIS A 54 3.98 -2.58 -1.78
N SER A 55 3.10 -3.58 -1.79
CA SER A 55 3.20 -4.72 -0.88
C SER A 55 4.54 -5.47 -0.99
N ILE A 56 5.07 -5.63 -2.20
CA ILE A 56 6.38 -6.23 -2.43
C ILE A 56 7.49 -5.35 -1.83
N HIS A 57 7.50 -4.06 -2.12
CA HIS A 57 8.52 -3.12 -1.61
C HIS A 57 8.52 -3.07 -0.09
N VAL A 58 7.34 -3.02 0.54
CA VAL A 58 7.22 -3.03 2.00
C VAL A 58 7.77 -4.33 2.59
N TYR A 59 7.45 -5.49 1.99
CA TYR A 59 8.00 -6.76 2.43
C TYR A 59 9.53 -6.78 2.33
N GLU A 60 10.11 -6.37 1.20
CA GLU A 60 11.55 -6.36 0.98
C GLU A 60 12.27 -5.40 1.96
N ARG A 61 11.70 -4.20 2.19
CA ARG A 61 12.22 -3.25 3.18
C ARG A 61 12.15 -3.80 4.59
N LEU A 62 11.02 -4.39 4.97
CA LEU A 62 10.83 -4.99 6.29
C LEU A 62 11.80 -6.13 6.54
N HIS A 63 11.92 -7.04 5.58
CA HIS A 63 12.85 -8.16 5.66
C HIS A 63 14.30 -7.69 5.86
N LYS A 64 14.72 -6.67 5.11
CA LYS A 64 16.03 -6.06 5.25
C LYS A 64 16.24 -5.44 6.64
N LEU A 65 15.31 -4.58 7.07
CA LEU A 65 15.39 -3.93 8.38
C LEU A 65 15.45 -4.94 9.52
N TYR A 66 14.56 -5.94 9.50
CA TYR A 66 14.52 -6.97 10.54
C TYR A 66 15.79 -7.81 10.57
N SER A 67 16.32 -8.19 9.41
CA SER A 67 17.57 -8.96 9.29
C SER A 67 18.79 -8.19 9.83
N GLU A 68 18.86 -6.89 9.54
CA GLU A 68 19.93 -6.01 10.02
C GLU A 68 19.89 -5.82 11.55
N GLU A 69 18.71 -5.68 12.14
CA GLU A 69 18.53 -5.57 13.59
C GLU A 69 18.82 -6.88 14.32
N LYS A 70 18.35 -8.01 13.79
CA LYS A 70 18.52 -9.32 14.41
C LYS A 70 19.95 -9.81 14.39
N LYS A 71 20.73 -9.53 13.34
CA LYS A 71 22.12 -9.96 13.14
C LYS A 71 22.38 -11.48 13.20
N LEU A 72 21.32 -12.28 13.08
CA LEU A 72 21.33 -13.74 13.08
C LEU A 72 20.46 -14.22 11.90
N PRO A 73 20.69 -15.44 11.38
CA PRO A 73 19.80 -16.02 10.38
C PRO A 73 18.35 -16.06 10.88
N LEU A 74 17.41 -15.78 9.98
CA LEU A 74 15.99 -15.85 10.27
C LEU A 74 15.54 -17.32 10.37
N THR A 75 14.64 -17.59 11.27
CA THR A 75 13.93 -18.88 11.33
C THR A 75 12.80 -18.90 10.31
N SER A 76 12.32 -20.08 9.93
CA SER A 76 11.17 -20.21 9.02
C SER A 76 9.91 -19.52 9.55
N GLU A 77 9.72 -19.49 10.88
CA GLU A 77 8.60 -18.79 11.53
C GLU A 77 8.71 -17.27 11.41
N GLU A 78 9.94 -16.73 11.51
CA GLU A 78 10.18 -15.30 11.30
C GLU A 78 10.01 -14.90 9.83
N GLU A 79 10.51 -15.74 8.88
CA GLU A 79 10.29 -15.50 7.44
C GLU A 79 8.80 -15.48 7.11
N GLU A 80 8.02 -16.43 7.64
CA GLU A 80 6.57 -16.46 7.45
C GLU A 80 5.91 -15.21 8.02
N ARG A 81 6.26 -14.82 9.24
CA ARG A 81 5.72 -13.64 9.92
C ARG A 81 6.01 -12.36 9.14
N LEU A 82 7.24 -12.18 8.68
CA LEU A 82 7.62 -11.01 7.88
C LEU A 82 6.87 -10.95 6.55
N ALA A 83 6.70 -12.12 5.89
CA ALA A 83 5.93 -12.20 4.66
C ALA A 83 4.45 -11.86 4.89
N ILE A 84 3.85 -12.37 5.96
CA ILE A 84 2.46 -12.07 6.29
C ILE A 84 2.28 -10.56 6.51
N VAL A 85 3.04 -9.95 7.41
CA VAL A 85 2.80 -8.55 7.75
C VAL A 85 3.23 -7.61 6.63
N GLY A 86 4.31 -7.91 5.90
CA GLY A 86 4.79 -7.08 4.79
C GLY A 86 3.89 -7.14 3.55
N LEU A 87 3.54 -8.36 3.10
CA LEU A 87 2.74 -8.53 1.89
C LEU A 87 1.25 -8.20 2.07
N LEU A 88 0.73 -8.29 3.29
CA LEU A 88 -0.72 -8.24 3.54
C LEU A 88 -1.17 -7.03 4.38
N HIS A 89 -0.26 -6.11 4.79
CA HIS A 89 -0.62 -4.98 5.65
C HIS A 89 -1.76 -4.13 5.08
N ASP A 90 -1.80 -4.01 3.77
CA ASP A 90 -2.68 -3.11 3.01
C ASP A 90 -3.79 -3.83 2.22
N VAL A 91 -4.13 -5.08 2.54
CA VAL A 91 -5.25 -5.79 1.88
C VAL A 91 -6.60 -5.10 2.07
N CYS A 92 -6.71 -4.17 3.01
CA CYS A 92 -7.88 -3.29 3.19
C CYS A 92 -8.17 -2.42 1.95
N LYS A 93 -7.19 -2.22 1.07
CA LYS A 93 -7.32 -1.46 -0.18
C LYS A 93 -7.89 -2.29 -1.33
N THR A 94 -8.13 -3.59 -1.12
CA THR A 94 -8.82 -4.46 -2.08
C THR A 94 -10.28 -4.05 -2.21
N ASP A 95 -10.78 -3.93 -3.45
CA ASP A 95 -12.13 -3.47 -3.79
C ASP A 95 -12.49 -2.13 -3.11
N PHE A 96 -11.51 -1.24 -3.06
CA PHE A 96 -11.57 0.03 -2.33
C PHE A 96 -11.54 1.25 -3.24
N TYR A 97 -10.95 1.13 -4.42
CA TYR A 97 -10.80 2.22 -5.37
C TYR A 97 -11.66 2.01 -6.61
N ILE A 98 -12.28 3.10 -7.08
CA ILE A 98 -13.00 3.13 -8.35
C ILE A 98 -12.35 4.18 -9.24
N GLU A 99 -12.08 3.79 -10.48
CA GLU A 99 -11.67 4.75 -11.50
C GLU A 99 -12.83 5.69 -11.85
N ASP A 100 -12.57 6.98 -11.84
CA ASP A 100 -13.53 8.03 -12.16
C ASP A 100 -12.82 9.12 -12.97
N PHE A 101 -13.56 10.09 -13.50
CA PHE A 101 -13.01 11.15 -14.33
C PHE A 101 -13.28 12.52 -13.72
N ARG A 102 -12.26 13.38 -13.77
CA ARG A 102 -12.40 14.78 -13.32
C ARG A 102 -11.84 15.73 -14.36
N ASN A 103 -12.42 16.93 -14.40
CA ASN A 103 -11.84 18.02 -15.16
C ASN A 103 -10.76 18.71 -14.32
N GLN A 104 -9.58 18.86 -14.91
CA GLN A 104 -8.49 19.65 -14.33
C GLN A 104 -7.92 20.64 -15.33
N LYS A 105 -7.31 21.73 -14.82
CA LYS A 105 -6.61 22.69 -15.67
C LYS A 105 -5.24 22.11 -16.05
N THR A 106 -4.92 22.11 -17.34
CA THR A 106 -3.57 21.85 -17.81
C THR A 106 -2.96 23.12 -18.41
N TYR A 107 -1.74 23.42 -18.02
CA TYR A 107 -0.93 24.56 -18.48
C TYR A 107 0.19 24.08 -19.42
N ALA A 108 0.15 22.83 -19.88
CA ALA A 108 1.16 22.24 -20.76
C ALA A 108 1.20 22.98 -22.09
N PRO A 109 2.34 23.60 -22.48
CA PRO A 109 2.43 24.46 -23.67
C PRO A 109 2.12 23.73 -24.97
N ASP A 110 2.45 22.46 -25.08
CA ASP A 110 2.17 21.60 -26.23
C ASP A 110 0.66 21.39 -26.42
N LYS A 111 -0.07 21.11 -25.31
CA LYS A 111 -1.53 20.97 -25.33
C LYS A 111 -2.24 22.28 -25.63
N ILE A 112 -1.79 23.40 -25.02
CA ILE A 112 -2.35 24.73 -25.29
C ILE A 112 -2.15 25.10 -26.76
N ARG A 113 -0.98 24.82 -27.35
CA ARG A 113 -0.67 25.14 -28.75
C ARG A 113 -1.56 24.39 -29.74
N THR A 114 -2.01 23.19 -29.40
CA THR A 114 -2.88 22.36 -30.24
C THR A 114 -4.36 22.60 -30.02
N ALA A 115 -4.72 23.28 -28.93
CA ALA A 115 -6.11 23.59 -28.58
C ALA A 115 -6.70 24.69 -29.46
N THR A 116 -8.00 24.70 -29.61
CA THR A 116 -8.74 25.75 -30.30
C THR A 116 -8.83 27.00 -29.42
N LYS A 117 -9.01 28.17 -30.04
CA LYS A 117 -9.15 29.47 -29.32
C LYS A 117 -10.29 29.44 -28.26
N TRP A 118 -11.32 28.65 -28.48
CA TRP A 118 -12.46 28.53 -27.56
C TRP A 118 -12.20 27.69 -26.32
N GLU A 119 -11.27 26.76 -26.42
CA GLU A 119 -10.84 25.89 -25.31
C GLU A 119 -9.84 26.60 -24.41
N ILE A 120 -9.03 27.52 -24.97
CA ILE A 120 -8.03 28.25 -24.20
C ILE A 120 -8.73 29.25 -23.26
N LYS A 121 -8.44 29.12 -21.99
CA LYS A 121 -8.85 30.03 -20.91
C LYS A 121 -7.61 30.65 -20.28
N HIS A 122 -7.81 31.72 -19.51
CA HIS A 122 -6.75 32.44 -18.82
C HIS A 122 -7.06 32.60 -17.35
N ASP A 123 -6.05 32.46 -16.49
CA ASP A 123 -6.11 32.83 -15.06
C ASP A 123 -4.76 33.43 -14.60
N SER A 124 -4.59 33.66 -13.31
CA SER A 124 -3.38 34.25 -12.71
C SER A 124 -2.08 33.47 -12.98
N ARG A 125 -2.17 32.21 -13.39
CA ARG A 125 -1.03 31.32 -13.72
C ARG A 125 -0.72 31.32 -15.23
N GLY A 126 -1.59 31.89 -16.05
CA GLY A 126 -1.45 31.93 -17.50
C GLY A 126 -2.58 31.25 -18.26
N ASP A 127 -2.29 30.90 -19.53
CA ASP A 127 -3.24 30.19 -20.36
C ASP A 127 -3.34 28.72 -19.97
N PHE A 128 -4.55 28.19 -19.98
CA PHE A 128 -4.86 26.79 -19.67
C PHE A 128 -6.01 26.27 -20.52
N ILE A 129 -6.12 24.96 -20.60
CA ILE A 129 -7.32 24.28 -21.09
C ILE A 129 -7.86 23.34 -20.00
N TRP A 130 -9.15 23.03 -20.06
CA TRP A 130 -9.74 21.97 -19.26
C TRP A 130 -9.49 20.62 -19.94
N GLU A 131 -8.99 19.67 -19.15
CA GLU A 131 -8.74 18.29 -19.57
C GLU A 131 -9.47 17.34 -18.65
N THR A 132 -10.17 16.38 -19.22
CA THR A 132 -10.75 15.28 -18.46
C THR A 132 -9.69 14.21 -18.25
N VAL A 133 -9.35 13.94 -17.01
CA VAL A 133 -8.31 12.97 -16.63
C VAL A 133 -8.90 11.90 -15.73
N PRO A 134 -8.46 10.65 -15.87
CA PRO A 134 -8.82 9.61 -14.92
C PRO A 134 -8.21 9.91 -13.55
N TYR A 135 -8.90 9.48 -12.51
CA TYR A 135 -8.40 9.49 -11.14
C TYR A 135 -9.07 8.37 -10.35
N TYR A 136 -8.46 7.96 -9.25
CA TYR A 136 -9.07 7.00 -8.33
C TYR A 136 -9.81 7.73 -7.22
N ARG A 137 -11.08 7.37 -7.00
CA ARG A 137 -11.83 7.77 -5.81
C ARG A 137 -12.04 6.58 -4.88
N ILE A 138 -12.14 6.87 -3.60
CA ILE A 138 -12.42 5.87 -2.57
C ILE A 138 -13.92 5.55 -2.57
N GLU A 139 -14.24 4.25 -2.56
CA GLU A 139 -15.58 3.73 -2.30
C GLU A 139 -15.49 2.61 -1.27
N ASP A 140 -15.51 2.99 0.00
CA ASP A 140 -15.34 2.03 1.09
C ASP A 140 -16.68 1.43 1.51
N ASN A 141 -16.93 0.20 1.08
CA ASN A 141 -18.12 -0.58 1.43
C ASN A 141 -17.97 -1.32 2.77
N PHE A 142 -16.81 -1.25 3.43
CA PHE A 142 -16.54 -1.83 4.74
C PHE A 142 -15.70 -0.84 5.58
N PRO A 143 -16.32 0.25 6.10
CA PRO A 143 -15.62 1.33 6.78
C PRO A 143 -15.19 0.92 8.20
N TYR A 144 -14.13 0.13 8.24
CA TYR A 144 -13.54 -0.41 9.47
C TYR A 144 -12.19 0.22 9.70
N GLY A 145 -11.58 0.86 10.28
CA GLY A 145 -10.25 1.50 10.30
C GLY A 145 -9.23 0.81 9.39
N HIS A 146 -8.26 1.55 8.93
CA HIS A 146 -7.37 1.09 7.84
C HIS A 146 -6.67 -0.25 8.19
N GLY A 147 -5.85 -0.26 9.25
CA GLY A 147 -5.14 -1.48 9.65
C GLY A 147 -6.06 -2.56 10.23
N GLU A 148 -7.14 -2.18 10.95
CA GLU A 148 -8.14 -3.12 11.45
C GLU A 148 -8.85 -3.87 10.33
N LYS A 149 -9.16 -3.18 9.23
CA LYS A 149 -9.80 -3.78 8.07
C LYS A 149 -8.90 -4.86 7.46
N SER A 150 -7.59 -4.60 7.34
CA SER A 150 -6.63 -5.60 6.86
C SER A 150 -6.62 -6.84 7.75
N VAL A 151 -6.52 -6.67 9.07
CA VAL A 151 -6.57 -7.79 10.03
C VAL A 151 -7.86 -8.60 9.87
N VAL A 152 -9.02 -7.94 9.85
CA VAL A 152 -10.32 -8.63 9.73
C VAL A 152 -10.45 -9.37 8.39
N LEU A 153 -9.94 -8.82 7.29
CA LEU A 153 -9.99 -9.47 5.98
C LEU A 153 -9.11 -10.72 5.94
N ILE A 154 -7.88 -10.64 6.47
CA ILE A 154 -6.96 -11.78 6.54
C ILE A 154 -7.54 -12.88 7.43
N GLU A 155 -8.10 -12.54 8.59
CA GLU A 155 -8.64 -13.50 9.55
C GLU A 155 -9.93 -14.21 9.11
N LYS A 156 -10.51 -13.84 7.98
CA LYS A 156 -11.55 -14.66 7.33
C LYS A 156 -10.99 -15.99 6.78
N PHE A 157 -9.69 -16.07 6.58
CA PHE A 157 -9.01 -17.18 5.93
C PHE A 157 -7.93 -17.80 6.81
N MET A 158 -7.08 -16.97 7.40
CA MET A 158 -5.86 -17.38 8.07
C MET A 158 -5.74 -16.71 9.44
N TRP A 159 -5.46 -17.52 10.48
CA TRP A 159 -5.24 -17.00 11.82
C TRP A 159 -3.94 -16.20 11.91
N LEU A 160 -3.99 -15.04 12.58
CA LEU A 160 -2.84 -14.19 12.87
C LEU A 160 -2.44 -14.30 14.35
N SER A 161 -1.14 -14.25 14.64
CA SER A 161 -0.64 -14.06 16.01
C SER A 161 -0.92 -12.63 16.50
N ASP A 162 -0.84 -12.39 17.81
CA ASP A 162 -1.04 -11.03 18.35
C ASP A 162 0.00 -10.04 17.82
N GLU A 163 1.25 -10.47 17.60
CA GLU A 163 2.29 -9.63 17.02
C GLU A 163 1.96 -9.24 15.57
N GLU A 164 1.49 -10.17 14.75
CA GLU A 164 1.07 -9.91 13.38
C GLU A 164 -0.14 -8.97 13.33
N ARG A 165 -1.17 -9.23 14.16
CA ARG A 165 -2.35 -8.35 14.29
C ARG A 165 -1.94 -6.93 14.64
N MET A 166 -1.11 -6.77 15.68
CA MET A 166 -0.70 -5.45 16.14
C MET A 166 0.20 -4.76 15.13
N SER A 167 1.07 -5.50 14.44
CA SER A 167 1.92 -4.94 13.38
C SER A 167 1.07 -4.42 12.23
N ILE A 168 0.15 -5.22 11.69
CA ILE A 168 -0.75 -4.81 10.60
C ILE A 168 -1.67 -3.69 11.08
N ARG A 169 -2.27 -3.81 12.28
CA ARG A 169 -3.17 -2.79 12.82
C ARG A 169 -2.53 -1.40 12.91
N TRP A 170 -1.26 -1.34 13.31
CA TRP A 170 -0.60 -0.09 13.63
C TRP A 170 0.49 0.31 12.62
N HIS A 171 0.50 -0.30 11.40
CA HIS A 171 1.49 0.04 10.38
C HIS A 171 1.44 1.52 9.95
N MET A 172 0.28 2.17 9.97
CA MET A 172 0.15 3.61 9.73
C MET A 172 0.76 4.48 10.84
N GLY A 173 1.11 3.90 11.99
CA GLY A 173 1.75 4.57 13.09
C GLY A 173 1.01 5.82 13.56
N PHE A 174 1.72 6.93 13.68
CA PHE A 174 1.16 8.21 14.11
C PHE A 174 0.30 8.93 13.05
N SER A 175 0.24 8.41 11.83
CA SER A 175 -0.64 8.90 10.77
C SER A 175 -2.04 8.30 10.84
N ASP A 176 -2.25 7.27 11.67
CA ASP A 176 -3.55 6.64 11.87
C ASP A 176 -4.58 7.62 12.45
N ASP A 177 -5.81 7.58 11.95
CA ASP A 177 -6.89 8.48 12.36
C ASP A 177 -7.25 8.35 13.84
N THR A 178 -7.08 7.16 14.41
CA THR A 178 -7.32 6.89 15.84
C THR A 178 -6.35 7.67 16.72
N PHE A 179 -5.13 7.95 16.24
CA PHE A 179 -4.14 8.75 16.96
C PHE A 179 -4.56 10.23 17.11
N LYS A 180 -5.30 10.77 16.15
CA LYS A 180 -5.79 12.16 16.19
C LYS A 180 -6.65 12.45 17.42
N GLY A 181 -7.18 11.42 18.07
CA GLY A 181 -7.88 11.50 19.35
C GLY A 181 -6.99 11.60 20.60
N GLY A 182 -5.64 11.66 20.45
CA GLY A 182 -4.70 11.77 21.56
C GLY A 182 -4.41 10.45 22.28
N SER A 183 -4.61 9.31 21.65
CA SER A 183 -4.38 7.98 22.23
C SER A 183 -2.87 7.67 22.32
N ALA A 184 -2.41 7.18 23.48
CA ALA A 184 -1.07 6.60 23.65
C ALA A 184 -0.93 5.18 23.08
N THR A 185 -1.96 4.66 22.44
CA THR A 185 -2.06 3.24 22.04
C THR A 185 -0.99 2.86 21.01
N VAL A 186 -0.66 3.74 20.06
CA VAL A 186 0.40 3.51 19.07
C VAL A 186 1.75 3.29 19.76
N GLY A 187 2.14 4.18 20.67
CA GLY A 187 3.40 4.05 21.41
C GLY A 187 3.43 2.77 22.26
N ASN A 188 2.31 2.40 22.87
CA ASN A 188 2.20 1.16 23.62
C ASN A 188 2.32 -0.07 22.70
N ALA A 189 1.70 -0.04 21.52
CA ALA A 189 1.80 -1.12 20.54
C ALA A 189 3.26 -1.28 20.06
N PHE A 190 3.96 -0.20 19.74
CA PHE A 190 5.36 -0.24 19.32
C PHE A 190 6.31 -0.75 20.42
N ASN A 191 6.02 -0.42 21.68
CA ASN A 191 6.80 -0.93 22.82
C ASN A 191 6.59 -2.42 23.07
N LEU A 192 5.37 -2.92 22.91
CA LEU A 192 5.03 -4.33 23.13
C LEU A 192 5.36 -5.21 21.92
N TYR A 193 5.22 -4.67 20.73
CA TYR A 193 5.39 -5.35 19.45
C TYR A 193 6.33 -4.55 18.54
N PRO A 194 7.65 -4.65 18.70
CA PRO A 194 8.62 -3.87 17.91
C PRO A 194 8.49 -4.09 16.39
N LEU A 195 7.97 -5.23 15.95
CA LEU A 195 7.68 -5.50 14.54
C LEU A 195 6.69 -4.48 13.94
N ALA A 196 5.74 -3.98 14.74
CA ALA A 196 4.82 -2.92 14.30
C ALA A 196 5.57 -1.61 13.95
N ALA A 197 6.61 -1.25 14.73
CA ALA A 197 7.44 -0.09 14.42
C ALA A 197 8.31 -0.32 13.17
N LEU A 198 8.87 -1.51 13.00
CA LEU A 198 9.65 -1.86 11.82
C LEU A 198 8.78 -1.87 10.56
N LEU A 199 7.55 -2.38 10.62
CA LEU A 199 6.61 -2.36 9.50
C LEU A 199 6.23 -0.92 9.12
N ASN A 200 5.94 -0.06 10.08
CA ASN A 200 5.69 1.36 9.83
C ASN A 200 6.88 2.05 9.15
N CYS A 201 8.10 1.76 9.61
CA CYS A 201 9.30 2.29 8.96
C CYS A 201 9.46 1.75 7.52
N ALA A 202 9.21 0.46 7.30
CA ALA A 202 9.31 -0.16 5.98
C ALA A 202 8.31 0.44 4.99
N ASP A 203 7.08 0.65 5.42
CA ASP A 203 6.02 1.31 4.63
C ASP A 203 6.42 2.75 4.24
N ILE A 204 6.88 3.55 5.19
CA ILE A 204 7.39 4.90 4.90
C ILE A 204 8.57 4.86 3.93
N LEU A 205 9.53 3.96 4.12
CA LEU A 205 10.69 3.86 3.24
C LEU A 205 10.28 3.41 1.82
N ALA A 206 9.38 2.47 1.67
CA ALA A 206 8.83 2.07 0.39
C ALA A 206 8.17 3.26 -0.32
N ALA A 207 7.20 3.91 0.34
CA ALA A 207 6.43 5.00 -0.24
C ALA A 207 7.27 6.22 -0.65
N TYR A 208 8.30 6.58 0.13
CA TYR A 208 9.08 7.81 -0.08
C TYR A 208 10.45 7.62 -0.73
N LEU A 209 11.01 6.42 -0.77
CA LEU A 209 12.31 6.17 -1.37
C LEU A 209 12.25 5.26 -2.60
N ASP A 210 11.38 4.25 -2.61
CA ASP A 210 11.30 3.30 -3.72
C ASP A 210 10.28 3.73 -4.77
N GLU A 211 9.21 4.42 -4.34
CA GLU A 211 8.02 4.71 -5.13
C GLU A 211 7.85 6.19 -5.45
N SER A 212 8.78 7.02 -5.03
CA SER A 212 8.78 8.44 -5.34
C SER A 212 9.67 8.76 -6.54
N ASP A 213 9.29 9.75 -7.36
CA ASP A 213 10.10 10.28 -8.47
C ASP A 213 11.38 11.00 -7.99
N SER A 214 11.62 11.09 -6.69
CA SER A 214 12.77 11.79 -6.13
C SER A 214 14.01 10.90 -6.19
N SER A 215 14.87 11.10 -7.18
CA SER A 215 16.24 10.59 -7.22
C SER A 215 17.08 11.28 -6.13
N LEU A 216 16.88 10.89 -4.87
CA LEU A 216 17.64 11.43 -3.74
C LEU A 216 19.00 10.72 -3.54
N PHE A 217 19.26 9.62 -4.26
CA PHE A 217 20.50 8.85 -4.18
C PHE A 217 21.03 8.48 -5.55
#